data_458c2a412b0c489a7591236f6d5a8c81
#
_entry.id   458c2a412b0c489a7591236f6d5a8c81
#
_cell.length_a   1.000
_cell.length_b   1.000
_cell.length_c   1.000
_cell.angle_alpha   90.00
_cell.angle_beta   90.00
_cell.angle_gamma   90.00
#
_symmetry.space_group_name_H-M   'P 1'
#
loop_
_entity.id
_entity.type
_entity.pdbx_description
1 polymer ?
#
loop_
_entity_poly.entity_id
_entity_poly.type
_entity_poly.pdbx_seq_one_letter_code
_entity_poly.pdbx_strand_id
1 'polypeptide(L)'
;MGAAAAFPDTIAELLTAASSVHPVPASIALDRELAELRFEKSRIEAKRDRDRLSAETTRLSALESQRKSLLEFCTAVIDAVFDAAVAEVDARIAARSATAAADDEEGARRQFERGLLSEEDLENAGLEHRSALLSAEQADWALEDARRQLKAATGLEWRSSLVPEVPDVAPPEDAAEWLQSDLGLRKAELALQMASLDRDALPGNAAPYDRRIAEAALEKADMALEQARQGSERSFRSAVQTLQSQKASIVLREGEIELQRALLADAERRYRQGVIARGDWDRQQVRSWTAEKARLQALRSYLRSLESYLVSTGADPMEALP
;
A
#
# COMPACT_ATOMS: atom_id res chain seq x y z
N MET A 1 27.34 22.02 7.52
CA MET A 1 26.60 21.26 8.54
C MET A 1 25.13 21.51 8.25
N GLY A 2 24.50 20.64 7.44
CA GLY A 2 23.06 20.67 7.20
C GLY A 2 22.36 20.21 8.48
N ALA A 3 21.37 20.97 8.95
CA ALA A 3 20.48 20.50 9.98
C ALA A 3 19.86 19.18 9.46
N ALA A 4 20.02 18.10 10.22
CA ALA A 4 19.30 16.87 9.92
C ALA A 4 17.82 17.24 10.00
N ALA A 5 17.14 17.19 8.83
CA ALA A 5 15.71 17.42 8.79
C ALA A 5 15.05 16.50 9.83
N ALA A 6 14.13 17.06 10.63
CA ALA A 6 13.32 16.26 11.50
C ALA A 6 12.59 15.24 10.63
N PHE A 7 12.44 14.02 11.14
CA PHE A 7 11.72 13.00 10.39
C PHE A 7 10.22 13.34 10.41
N PRO A 8 9.52 13.06 9.29
CA PRO A 8 8.08 13.31 9.18
C PRO A 8 7.28 12.57 10.25
N ASP A 9 6.38 13.26 10.91
CA ASP A 9 5.48 12.66 11.91
C ASP A 9 4.20 12.13 11.23
N THR A 10 3.88 12.64 10.02
CA THR A 10 2.68 12.26 9.26
C THR A 10 3.04 11.67 7.90
N ILE A 11 2.07 10.97 7.30
CA ILE A 11 2.23 10.39 5.96
C ILE A 11 2.32 11.49 4.91
N ALA A 12 1.56 12.57 5.05
CA ALA A 12 1.65 13.71 4.14
C ALA A 12 3.03 14.35 4.13
N GLU A 13 3.64 14.55 5.30
CA GLU A 13 5.01 15.06 5.40
C GLU A 13 6.03 14.10 4.77
N LEU A 14 5.83 12.79 4.96
CA LEU A 14 6.66 11.75 4.34
C LEU A 14 6.58 11.80 2.82
N LEU A 15 5.38 11.85 2.25
CA LEU A 15 5.16 11.95 0.81
C LEU A 15 5.72 13.26 0.25
N THR A 16 5.58 14.37 0.99
CA THR A 16 6.15 15.67 0.63
C THR A 16 7.70 15.62 0.63
N ALA A 17 8.31 15.02 1.64
CA ALA A 17 9.76 14.83 1.68
C ALA A 17 10.26 13.98 0.51
N ALA A 18 9.57 12.86 0.23
CA ALA A 18 9.88 11.99 -0.90
C ALA A 18 9.72 12.72 -2.24
N SER A 19 8.70 13.55 -2.41
CA SER A 19 8.47 14.32 -3.63
C SER A 19 9.55 15.36 -3.92
N SER A 20 10.24 15.83 -2.89
CA SER A 20 11.37 16.79 -3.05
C SER A 20 12.64 16.12 -3.59
N VAL A 21 12.78 14.81 -3.42
CA VAL A 21 13.98 14.03 -3.80
C VAL A 21 13.72 13.21 -5.07
N HIS A 22 12.53 12.66 -5.24
CA HIS A 22 12.21 11.76 -6.34
C HIS A 22 11.69 12.52 -7.56
N PRO A 23 12.17 12.21 -8.79
CA PRO A 23 11.78 12.94 -10.01
C PRO A 23 10.34 12.65 -10.48
N VAL A 24 9.70 11.58 -9.99
CA VAL A 24 8.38 11.12 -10.46
C VAL A 24 7.28 12.17 -10.25
N PRO A 25 7.12 12.83 -9.09
CA PRO A 25 6.09 13.86 -8.94
C PRO A 25 6.26 15.05 -9.89
N ALA A 26 7.50 15.48 -10.13
CA ALA A 26 7.79 16.52 -11.11
C ALA A 26 7.44 16.08 -12.55
N SER A 27 7.73 14.82 -12.90
CA SER A 27 7.33 14.25 -14.19
C SER A 27 5.80 14.19 -14.34
N ILE A 28 5.07 13.77 -13.31
CA ILE A 28 3.60 13.75 -13.31
C ILE A 28 3.03 15.16 -13.52
N ALA A 29 3.60 16.18 -12.88
CA ALA A 29 3.18 17.57 -13.05
C ALA A 29 3.38 18.05 -14.49
N LEU A 30 4.54 17.74 -15.11
CA LEU A 30 4.82 18.08 -16.51
C LEU A 30 3.89 17.32 -17.48
N ASP A 31 3.63 16.05 -17.22
CA ASP A 31 2.70 15.25 -18.05
C ASP A 31 1.28 15.81 -17.98
N ARG A 32 0.86 16.31 -16.80
CA ARG A 32 -0.42 17.02 -16.63
C ARG A 32 -0.47 18.29 -17.47
N GLU A 33 0.55 19.12 -17.37
CA GLU A 33 0.63 20.36 -18.15
C GLU A 33 0.60 20.07 -19.65
N LEU A 34 1.38 19.10 -20.13
CA LEU A 34 1.37 18.67 -21.53
C LEU A 34 0.01 18.15 -21.99
N ALA A 35 -0.69 17.40 -21.14
CA ALA A 35 -2.02 16.88 -21.45
C ALA A 35 -3.05 18.03 -21.59
N GLU A 36 -3.01 19.01 -20.69
CA GLU A 36 -3.89 20.19 -20.77
C GLU A 36 -3.58 21.06 -22.00
N LEU A 37 -2.31 21.31 -22.32
CA LEU A 37 -1.92 22.05 -23.53
C LEU A 37 -2.36 21.31 -24.82
N ARG A 38 -2.24 20.00 -24.86
CA ARG A 38 -2.73 19.18 -26.00
C ARG A 38 -4.25 19.24 -26.11
N PHE A 39 -4.94 19.17 -24.98
CA PHE A 39 -6.40 19.31 -24.95
C PHE A 39 -6.85 20.67 -25.45
N GLU A 40 -6.27 21.78 -24.95
CA GLU A 40 -6.58 23.14 -25.39
C GLU A 40 -6.35 23.30 -26.89
N LYS A 41 -5.20 22.82 -27.41
CA LYS A 41 -4.90 22.81 -28.85
C LYS A 41 -5.97 22.06 -29.63
N SER A 42 -6.30 20.84 -29.22
CA SER A 42 -7.30 20.01 -29.89
C SER A 42 -8.68 20.63 -29.85
N ARG A 43 -9.04 21.31 -28.75
CA ARG A 43 -10.31 22.05 -28.60
C ARG A 43 -10.41 23.23 -29.57
N ILE A 44 -9.30 23.95 -29.77
CA ILE A 44 -9.25 25.10 -30.73
C ILE A 44 -9.31 24.61 -32.17
N GLU A 45 -8.64 23.50 -32.49
CA GLU A 45 -8.60 22.91 -33.83
C GLU A 45 -9.86 22.14 -34.18
N ALA A 46 -10.68 21.76 -33.22
CA ALA A 46 -11.88 20.96 -33.38
C ALA A 46 -12.95 21.72 -34.21
N LYS A 47 -13.32 21.15 -35.35
CA LYS A 47 -14.34 21.71 -36.26
C LYS A 47 -15.73 21.16 -35.98
N ARG A 48 -15.83 20.00 -35.35
CA ARG A 48 -17.08 19.29 -35.06
C ARG A 48 -17.17 19.00 -33.55
N ASP A 49 -18.37 18.88 -33.04
CA ASP A 49 -18.59 18.51 -31.63
C ASP A 49 -17.99 17.13 -31.30
N ARG A 50 -18.04 16.19 -32.26
CA ARG A 50 -17.38 14.88 -32.10
C ARG A 50 -15.87 15.00 -31.86
N ASP A 51 -15.18 15.91 -32.54
CA ASP A 51 -13.75 16.14 -32.38
C ASP A 51 -13.45 16.68 -30.96
N ARG A 52 -14.34 17.53 -30.43
CA ARG A 52 -14.24 18.04 -29.04
C ARG A 52 -14.43 16.93 -28.01
N LEU A 53 -15.42 16.04 -28.18
CA LEU A 53 -15.63 14.90 -27.29
C LEU A 53 -14.45 13.91 -27.35
N SER A 54 -13.87 13.70 -28.54
CA SER A 54 -12.66 12.88 -28.70
C SER A 54 -11.46 13.49 -27.96
N ALA A 55 -11.28 14.81 -28.02
CA ALA A 55 -10.23 15.51 -27.28
C ALA A 55 -10.42 15.36 -25.75
N GLU A 56 -11.67 15.46 -25.26
CA GLU A 56 -12.01 15.26 -23.83
C GLU A 56 -11.74 13.81 -23.41
N THR A 57 -12.08 12.82 -24.24
CA THR A 57 -11.77 11.40 -23.95
C THR A 57 -10.27 11.18 -23.83
N THR A 58 -9.46 11.82 -24.68
CA THR A 58 -8.00 11.76 -24.64
C THR A 58 -7.47 12.39 -23.36
N ARG A 59 -8.01 13.55 -22.95
CA ARG A 59 -7.70 14.23 -21.71
C ARG A 59 -8.01 13.34 -20.48
N LEU A 60 -9.18 12.72 -20.42
CA LEU A 60 -9.56 11.81 -19.34
C LEU A 60 -8.62 10.60 -19.26
N SER A 61 -8.16 10.08 -20.39
CA SER A 61 -7.20 8.97 -20.43
C SER A 61 -5.82 9.39 -19.91
N ALA A 62 -5.38 10.61 -20.20
CA ALA A 62 -4.15 11.17 -19.64
C ALA A 62 -4.27 11.36 -18.11
N LEU A 63 -5.41 11.87 -17.62
CA LEU A 63 -5.69 12.01 -16.20
C LEU A 63 -5.70 10.67 -15.47
N GLU A 64 -6.27 9.62 -16.08
CA GLU A 64 -6.23 8.27 -15.52
C GLU A 64 -4.81 7.73 -15.39
N SER A 65 -3.98 7.94 -16.42
CA SER A 65 -2.56 7.56 -16.37
C SER A 65 -1.82 8.30 -15.26
N GLN A 66 -2.07 9.60 -15.09
CA GLN A 66 -1.48 10.41 -14.02
C GLN A 66 -1.88 9.92 -12.63
N ARG A 67 -3.19 9.67 -12.41
CA ARG A 67 -3.69 9.10 -11.15
C ARG A 67 -3.01 7.78 -10.81
N LYS A 68 -2.83 6.92 -11.82
CA LYS A 68 -2.13 5.65 -11.67
C LYS A 68 -0.67 5.85 -11.26
N SER A 69 0.06 6.74 -11.95
CA SER A 69 1.46 7.01 -11.63
C SER A 69 1.64 7.64 -10.24
N LEU A 70 0.70 8.51 -9.83
CA LEU A 70 0.71 9.08 -8.49
C LEU A 70 0.46 8.00 -7.42
N LEU A 71 -0.51 7.13 -7.63
CA LEU A 71 -0.78 6.00 -6.73
C LEU A 71 0.43 5.08 -6.61
N GLU A 72 1.07 4.73 -7.74
CA GLU A 72 2.27 3.89 -7.75
C GLU A 72 3.42 4.55 -6.96
N PHE A 73 3.61 5.86 -7.10
CA PHE A 73 4.61 6.61 -6.34
C PHE A 73 4.30 6.59 -4.83
N CYS A 74 3.09 6.97 -4.43
CA CYS A 74 2.69 7.01 -3.02
C CYS A 74 2.81 5.61 -2.39
N THR A 75 2.30 4.57 -3.07
CA THR A 75 2.42 3.18 -2.63
C THR A 75 3.87 2.75 -2.45
N ALA A 76 4.77 3.10 -3.38
CA ALA A 76 6.19 2.76 -3.28
C ALA A 76 6.87 3.41 -2.06
N VAL A 77 6.52 4.66 -1.75
CA VAL A 77 7.04 5.38 -0.58
C VAL A 77 6.54 4.74 0.72
N ILE A 78 5.24 4.48 0.84
CA ILE A 78 4.66 3.80 2.01
C ILE A 78 5.27 2.41 2.19
N ASP A 79 5.36 1.64 1.11
CA ASP A 79 5.97 0.32 1.15
C ASP A 79 7.39 0.36 1.68
N ALA A 80 8.21 1.28 1.20
CA ALA A 80 9.60 1.40 1.64
C ALA A 80 9.72 1.67 3.15
N VAL A 81 8.81 2.48 3.73
CA VAL A 81 8.79 2.74 5.17
C VAL A 81 8.38 1.51 5.96
N PHE A 82 7.30 0.85 5.55
CA PHE A 82 6.83 -0.34 6.26
C PHE A 82 7.74 -1.55 6.06
N ASP A 83 8.40 -1.69 4.91
CA ASP A 83 9.42 -2.73 4.68
C ASP A 83 10.62 -2.54 5.62
N ALA A 84 11.09 -1.31 5.82
CA ALA A 84 12.15 -1.02 6.78
C ALA A 84 11.71 -1.31 8.22
N ALA A 85 10.49 -0.94 8.60
CA ALA A 85 9.93 -1.20 9.93
C ALA A 85 9.78 -2.71 10.19
N VAL A 86 9.24 -3.44 9.23
CA VAL A 86 9.06 -4.90 9.33
C VAL A 86 10.42 -5.62 9.37
N ALA A 87 11.36 -5.23 8.50
CA ALA A 87 12.70 -5.81 8.48
C ALA A 87 13.46 -5.59 9.81
N GLU A 88 13.28 -4.43 10.46
CA GLU A 88 13.85 -4.20 11.79
C GLU A 88 13.26 -5.14 12.84
N VAL A 89 11.95 -5.37 12.83
CA VAL A 89 11.31 -6.31 13.73
C VAL A 89 11.80 -7.73 13.45
N ASP A 90 11.92 -8.13 12.18
CA ASP A 90 12.42 -9.44 11.78
C ASP A 90 13.88 -9.66 12.22
N ALA A 91 14.75 -8.66 12.08
CA ALA A 91 16.12 -8.72 12.57
C ALA A 91 16.17 -8.91 14.11
N ARG A 92 15.33 -8.19 14.87
CA ARG A 92 15.20 -8.38 16.33
C ARG A 92 14.74 -9.80 16.70
N ILE A 93 13.75 -10.32 15.99
CA ILE A 93 13.24 -11.70 16.18
C ILE A 93 14.34 -12.71 15.89
N ALA A 94 15.01 -12.59 14.75
CA ALA A 94 16.04 -13.53 14.32
C ALA A 94 17.25 -13.51 15.26
N ALA A 95 17.73 -12.33 15.66
CA ALA A 95 18.82 -12.20 16.64
C ALA A 95 18.47 -12.83 18.00
N ARG A 96 17.21 -12.67 18.46
CA ARG A 96 16.77 -13.28 19.72
C ARG A 96 16.65 -14.78 19.60
N SER A 97 16.15 -15.28 18.47
CA SER A 97 16.07 -16.71 18.19
C SER A 97 17.46 -17.36 18.14
N ALA A 98 18.44 -16.70 17.55
CA ALA A 98 19.82 -17.16 17.54
C ALA A 98 20.43 -17.22 18.96
N THR A 99 20.15 -16.22 19.80
CA THR A 99 20.56 -16.23 21.21
C THR A 99 19.92 -17.38 21.98
N ALA A 100 18.63 -17.62 21.80
CA ALA A 100 17.93 -18.73 22.44
C ALA A 100 18.47 -20.09 22.00
N ALA A 101 18.73 -20.27 20.72
CA ALA A 101 19.32 -21.50 20.19
C ALA A 101 20.75 -21.74 20.72
N ALA A 102 21.54 -20.68 20.93
CA ALA A 102 22.86 -20.80 21.57
C ALA A 102 22.75 -21.26 23.04
N ASP A 103 21.79 -20.69 23.79
CA ASP A 103 21.54 -21.12 25.18
C ASP A 103 21.05 -22.57 25.24
N ASP A 104 20.24 -23.01 24.28
CA ASP A 104 19.74 -24.38 24.17
C ASP A 104 20.89 -25.38 23.80
N GLU A 105 21.80 -25.03 22.86
CA GLU A 105 22.98 -25.84 22.56
C GLU A 105 23.90 -25.99 23.78
N GLU A 106 24.14 -24.88 24.53
CA GLU A 106 24.95 -24.96 25.76
C GLU A 106 24.25 -25.81 26.82
N GLY A 107 22.92 -25.73 26.92
CA GLY A 107 22.14 -26.62 27.78
C GLY A 107 22.25 -28.08 27.41
N ALA A 108 22.14 -28.39 26.12
CA ALA A 108 22.33 -29.75 25.57
C ALA A 108 23.74 -30.30 25.84
N ARG A 109 24.78 -29.48 25.64
CA ARG A 109 26.18 -29.84 25.94
C ARG A 109 26.37 -30.24 27.41
N ARG A 110 25.85 -29.44 28.35
CA ARG A 110 25.90 -29.75 29.79
C ARG A 110 25.16 -31.02 30.15
N GLN A 111 24.04 -31.32 29.49
CA GLN A 111 23.30 -32.59 29.68
C GLN A 111 24.03 -33.78 29.11
N PHE A 112 24.62 -33.66 27.93
CA PHE A 112 25.46 -34.70 27.32
C PHE A 112 26.66 -35.06 28.18
N GLU A 113 27.40 -34.07 28.71
CA GLU A 113 28.51 -34.26 29.63
C GLU A 113 28.15 -35.04 30.91
N ARG A 114 26.86 -34.95 31.32
CA ARG A 114 26.30 -35.70 32.45
C ARG A 114 25.71 -37.05 32.06
N GLY A 115 25.79 -37.43 30.76
CA GLY A 115 25.22 -38.67 30.24
C GLY A 115 23.70 -38.70 30.18
N LEU A 116 23.04 -37.51 30.17
CA LEU A 116 21.59 -37.36 30.18
C LEU A 116 21.00 -37.07 28.78
N LEU A 117 21.87 -36.89 27.77
CA LEU A 117 21.46 -36.58 26.39
C LEU A 117 22.30 -37.45 25.43
N SER A 118 21.74 -37.78 24.28
CA SER A 118 22.47 -38.49 23.23
C SER A 118 23.38 -37.55 22.43
N GLU A 119 24.39 -38.12 21.75
CA GLU A 119 25.28 -37.37 20.84
C GLU A 119 24.46 -36.77 19.67
N GLU A 120 23.48 -37.51 19.16
CA GLU A 120 22.55 -37.05 18.09
C GLU A 120 21.74 -35.82 18.52
N ASP A 121 21.23 -35.81 19.74
CA ASP A 121 20.48 -34.65 20.27
C ASP A 121 21.39 -33.42 20.44
N LEU A 122 22.64 -33.60 20.86
CA LEU A 122 23.61 -32.50 20.93
C LEU A 122 23.94 -31.97 19.54
N GLU A 123 24.14 -32.87 18.55
CA GLU A 123 24.41 -32.45 17.18
C GLU A 123 23.21 -31.69 16.59
N ASN A 124 21.97 -32.13 16.84
CA ASN A 124 20.76 -31.45 16.43
C ASN A 124 20.67 -30.02 17.04
N ALA A 125 20.96 -29.87 18.34
CA ALA A 125 20.99 -28.54 18.96
C ALA A 125 22.04 -27.62 18.30
N GLY A 126 23.21 -28.14 17.96
CA GLY A 126 24.24 -27.40 17.23
C GLY A 126 23.84 -27.04 15.79
N LEU A 127 23.06 -27.89 15.10
CA LEU A 127 22.50 -27.56 13.79
C LEU A 127 21.43 -26.46 13.87
N GLU A 128 20.56 -26.55 14.86
CA GLU A 128 19.54 -25.53 15.11
C GLU A 128 20.16 -24.15 15.39
N HIS A 129 21.20 -24.09 16.24
CA HIS A 129 21.92 -22.86 16.50
C HIS A 129 22.57 -22.29 15.24
N ARG A 130 23.25 -23.10 14.42
CA ARG A 130 23.84 -22.63 13.15
C ARG A 130 22.79 -22.15 12.16
N SER A 131 21.63 -22.80 12.09
CA SER A 131 20.48 -22.36 11.26
C SER A 131 19.93 -21.02 11.74
N ALA A 132 19.81 -20.83 13.06
CA ALA A 132 19.34 -19.58 13.64
C ALA A 132 20.33 -18.42 13.40
N LEU A 133 21.64 -18.67 13.48
CA LEU A 133 22.66 -17.67 13.13
C LEU A 133 22.57 -17.25 11.66
N LEU A 134 22.44 -18.20 10.74
CA LEU A 134 22.26 -17.89 9.32
C LEU A 134 20.98 -17.06 9.07
N SER A 135 19.90 -17.39 9.77
CA SER A 135 18.64 -16.62 9.68
C SER A 135 18.82 -15.20 10.21
N ALA A 136 19.61 -14.99 11.26
CA ALA A 136 19.92 -13.66 11.79
C ALA A 136 20.75 -12.83 10.79
N GLU A 137 21.78 -13.40 10.18
CA GLU A 137 22.55 -12.72 9.12
C GLU A 137 21.67 -12.34 7.93
N GLN A 138 20.80 -13.23 7.49
CA GLN A 138 19.85 -12.93 6.38
C GLN A 138 18.88 -11.80 6.74
N ALA A 139 18.40 -11.77 7.98
CA ALA A 139 17.52 -10.71 8.46
C ALA A 139 18.24 -9.36 8.56
N ASP A 140 19.50 -9.34 8.96
CA ASP A 140 20.33 -8.14 8.98
C ASP A 140 20.57 -7.59 7.56
N TRP A 141 20.87 -8.48 6.61
CA TRP A 141 21.01 -8.07 5.20
C TRP A 141 19.70 -7.49 4.63
N ALA A 142 18.57 -8.13 4.95
CA ALA A 142 17.25 -7.64 4.54
C ALA A 142 16.95 -6.26 5.13
N LEU A 143 17.31 -6.02 6.39
CA LEU A 143 17.16 -4.71 7.03
C LEU A 143 18.02 -3.65 6.35
N GLU A 144 19.29 -3.94 6.06
CA GLU A 144 20.18 -3.02 5.36
C GLU A 144 19.70 -2.72 3.93
N ASP A 145 19.10 -3.70 3.26
CA ASP A 145 18.51 -3.49 1.93
C ASP A 145 17.26 -2.62 2.00
N ALA A 146 16.35 -2.89 2.94
CA ALA A 146 15.15 -2.09 3.17
C ALA A 146 15.49 -0.63 3.54
N ARG A 147 16.53 -0.39 4.35
CA ARG A 147 17.05 0.95 4.66
C ARG A 147 17.55 1.68 3.42
N ARG A 148 18.27 0.98 2.54
CA ARG A 148 18.74 1.56 1.27
C ARG A 148 17.57 1.91 0.35
N GLN A 149 16.58 1.03 0.26
CA GLN A 149 15.37 1.26 -0.54
C GLN A 149 14.57 2.46 0.00
N LEU A 150 14.38 2.56 1.32
CA LEU A 150 13.76 3.71 1.95
C LEU A 150 14.50 5.02 1.61
N LYS A 151 15.83 5.03 1.77
CA LYS A 151 16.64 6.21 1.45
C LYS A 151 16.54 6.57 -0.04
N ALA A 152 16.50 5.59 -0.93
CA ALA A 152 16.33 5.83 -2.35
C ALA A 152 14.94 6.41 -2.69
N ALA A 153 13.88 5.92 -2.03
CA ALA A 153 12.50 6.36 -2.26
C ALA A 153 12.18 7.72 -1.63
N THR A 154 12.76 8.04 -0.47
CA THR A 154 12.37 9.21 0.34
C THR A 154 13.49 10.22 0.57
N GLY A 155 14.75 9.85 0.32
CA GLY A 155 15.91 10.62 0.74
C GLY A 155 16.21 10.61 2.24
N LEU A 156 15.41 9.92 3.04
CA LEU A 156 15.48 9.88 4.50
C LEU A 156 16.26 8.68 5.00
N GLU A 157 16.98 8.86 6.11
CA GLU A 157 17.62 7.76 6.83
C GLU A 157 16.62 7.10 7.78
N TRP A 158 16.59 5.76 7.79
CA TRP A 158 15.73 5.01 8.69
C TRP A 158 16.04 5.29 10.18
N ARG A 159 15.00 5.47 10.97
CA ARG A 159 15.04 5.54 12.43
C ARG A 159 13.89 4.71 12.99
N SER A 160 14.14 3.90 13.99
CA SER A 160 13.18 2.91 14.53
C SER A 160 11.89 3.50 15.16
N SER A 161 11.77 4.81 15.28
CA SER A 161 10.56 5.50 15.79
C SER A 161 9.61 5.99 14.71
N LEU A 162 9.77 5.56 13.47
CA LEU A 162 9.34 6.27 12.26
C LEU A 162 8.15 5.68 11.51
N VAL A 163 7.33 4.87 12.15
CA VAL A 163 6.04 4.52 11.54
C VAL A 163 5.09 5.68 11.76
N PRO A 164 4.70 6.43 10.71
CA PRO A 164 3.79 7.54 10.84
C PRO A 164 2.46 7.10 11.45
N GLU A 165 1.77 8.00 12.13
CA GLU A 165 0.41 7.75 12.56
C GLU A 165 -0.50 7.52 11.36
N VAL A 166 -1.37 6.54 11.46
CA VAL A 166 -2.31 6.21 10.40
C VAL A 166 -3.57 7.05 10.58
N PRO A 167 -3.97 7.81 9.53
CA PRO A 167 -5.14 8.65 9.62
C PRO A 167 -6.41 7.82 9.80
N ASP A 168 -7.26 8.23 10.72
CA ASP A 168 -8.59 7.68 10.90
C ASP A 168 -9.57 8.37 9.95
N VAL A 169 -9.55 7.97 8.67
CA VAL A 169 -10.50 8.48 7.68
C VAL A 169 -11.74 7.59 7.67
N ALA A 170 -12.90 8.20 7.95
CA ALA A 170 -14.17 7.53 7.76
C ALA A 170 -14.55 7.57 6.26
N PRO A 171 -14.73 6.42 5.59
CA PRO A 171 -15.19 6.42 4.22
C PRO A 171 -16.61 7.02 4.15
N PRO A 172 -16.94 7.83 3.12
CA PRO A 172 -18.26 8.39 2.98
C PRO A 172 -19.31 7.29 2.79
N GLU A 173 -20.52 7.56 3.25
CA GLU A 173 -21.66 6.64 3.12
C GLU A 173 -22.26 6.68 1.71
N ASP A 174 -22.07 7.77 0.96
CA ASP A 174 -22.64 8.00 -0.36
C ASP A 174 -21.62 7.81 -1.48
N ALA A 175 -22.05 7.12 -2.53
CA ALA A 175 -21.27 6.90 -3.74
C ALA A 175 -21.24 8.13 -4.69
N ALA A 176 -21.91 9.21 -4.39
CA ALA A 176 -22.07 10.32 -5.32
C ALA A 176 -20.74 10.94 -5.78
N GLU A 177 -19.83 11.21 -4.83
CA GLU A 177 -18.52 11.77 -5.16
C GLU A 177 -17.66 10.76 -5.95
N TRP A 178 -17.74 9.50 -5.60
CA TRP A 178 -17.06 8.43 -6.33
C TRP A 178 -17.52 8.35 -7.77
N LEU A 179 -18.84 8.32 -8.00
CA LEU A 179 -19.40 8.24 -9.34
C LEU A 179 -19.06 9.47 -10.19
N GLN A 180 -19.06 10.67 -9.58
CA GLN A 180 -18.69 11.92 -10.28
C GLN A 180 -17.21 11.95 -10.68
N SER A 181 -16.32 11.32 -9.92
CA SER A 181 -14.89 11.30 -10.17
C SER A 181 -14.42 10.09 -10.96
N ASP A 182 -15.31 9.11 -11.23
CA ASP A 182 -14.98 7.91 -12.02
C ASP A 182 -14.75 8.27 -13.49
N LEU A 183 -13.48 8.22 -13.90
CA LEU A 183 -13.06 8.56 -15.26
C LEU A 183 -13.55 7.53 -16.28
N GLY A 184 -13.74 6.27 -15.89
CA GLY A 184 -14.29 5.21 -16.73
C GLY A 184 -15.75 5.49 -17.07
N LEU A 185 -16.55 5.86 -16.08
CA LEU A 185 -17.94 6.27 -16.24
C LEU A 185 -18.05 7.48 -17.17
N ARG A 186 -17.25 8.52 -16.93
CA ARG A 186 -17.22 9.72 -17.78
C ARG A 186 -16.82 9.44 -19.22
N LYS A 187 -15.86 8.55 -19.47
CA LYS A 187 -15.50 8.11 -20.82
C LYS A 187 -16.64 7.35 -21.50
N ALA A 188 -17.39 6.53 -20.76
CA ALA A 188 -18.56 5.85 -21.31
C ALA A 188 -19.69 6.83 -21.66
N GLU A 189 -19.93 7.88 -20.86
CA GLU A 189 -20.87 8.97 -21.19
C GLU A 189 -20.47 9.70 -22.48
N LEU A 190 -19.18 10.04 -22.63
CA LEU A 190 -18.68 10.68 -23.86
C LEU A 190 -18.82 9.75 -25.08
N ALA A 191 -18.59 8.44 -24.90
CA ALA A 191 -18.76 7.47 -25.98
C ALA A 191 -20.22 7.38 -26.45
N LEU A 192 -21.18 7.42 -25.52
CA LEU A 192 -22.61 7.48 -25.83
C LEU A 192 -22.96 8.76 -26.59
N GLN A 193 -22.45 9.91 -26.15
CA GLN A 193 -22.65 11.19 -26.83
C GLN A 193 -22.07 11.17 -28.26
N MET A 194 -20.85 10.62 -28.43
CA MET A 194 -20.25 10.48 -29.77
C MET A 194 -21.09 9.58 -30.69
N ALA A 195 -21.57 8.44 -30.21
CA ALA A 195 -22.43 7.55 -30.96
C ALA A 195 -23.76 8.20 -31.34
N SER A 196 -24.34 9.03 -30.48
CA SER A 196 -25.53 9.83 -30.75
C SER A 196 -25.27 10.85 -31.87
N LEU A 197 -24.16 11.61 -31.81
CA LEU A 197 -23.76 12.55 -32.84
C LEU A 197 -23.50 11.86 -34.17
N ASP A 198 -22.87 10.71 -34.20
CA ASP A 198 -22.59 9.92 -35.41
C ASP A 198 -23.90 9.45 -36.04
N ARG A 199 -24.91 9.02 -35.27
CA ARG A 199 -26.24 8.68 -35.77
C ARG A 199 -26.94 9.90 -36.35
N ASP A 200 -26.94 11.02 -35.63
CA ASP A 200 -27.67 12.24 -36.01
C ASP A 200 -27.03 12.94 -37.23
N ALA A 201 -25.74 12.73 -37.45
CA ALA A 201 -25.01 13.25 -38.61
C ALA A 201 -25.30 12.48 -39.92
N LEU A 202 -26.01 11.34 -39.87
CA LEU A 202 -26.35 10.59 -41.06
C LEU A 202 -27.29 11.40 -41.98
N PRO A 203 -27.02 11.47 -43.28
CA PRO A 203 -27.88 12.17 -44.21
C PRO A 203 -29.26 11.48 -44.29
N GLY A 204 -30.30 12.27 -44.56
CA GLY A 204 -31.68 11.75 -44.65
C GLY A 204 -31.89 10.64 -45.73
N ASN A 205 -30.98 10.54 -46.69
CA ASN A 205 -30.96 9.49 -47.74
C ASN A 205 -29.92 8.39 -47.43
N ALA A 206 -29.38 8.29 -46.21
CA ALA A 206 -28.43 7.23 -45.83
C ALA A 206 -29.01 5.84 -46.11
N ALA A 207 -28.15 4.91 -46.52
CA ALA A 207 -28.54 3.52 -46.77
C ALA A 207 -29.12 2.87 -45.48
N PRO A 208 -30.09 1.96 -45.62
CA PRO A 208 -30.70 1.29 -44.44
C PRO A 208 -29.66 0.58 -43.55
N TYR A 209 -28.63 0.03 -44.17
CA TYR A 209 -27.53 -0.62 -43.42
C TYR A 209 -26.72 0.38 -42.58
N ASP A 210 -26.42 1.59 -43.10
CA ASP A 210 -25.67 2.61 -42.39
C ASP A 210 -26.45 3.11 -41.15
N ARG A 211 -27.76 3.29 -41.30
CA ARG A 211 -28.65 3.62 -40.19
C ARG A 211 -28.64 2.53 -39.12
N ARG A 212 -28.78 1.27 -39.56
CA ARG A 212 -28.77 0.15 -38.60
C ARG A 212 -27.44 -0.01 -37.88
N ILE A 213 -26.32 0.24 -38.56
CA ILE A 213 -24.98 0.24 -37.94
C ILE A 213 -24.89 1.34 -36.86
N ALA A 214 -25.35 2.56 -37.17
CA ALA A 214 -25.31 3.67 -36.22
C ALA A 214 -26.25 3.45 -35.02
N GLU A 215 -27.44 2.90 -35.26
CA GLU A 215 -28.38 2.52 -34.19
C GLU A 215 -27.77 1.43 -33.29
N ALA A 216 -27.16 0.40 -33.86
CA ALA A 216 -26.50 -0.65 -33.07
C ALA A 216 -25.28 -0.14 -32.31
N ALA A 217 -24.53 0.83 -32.86
CA ALA A 217 -23.43 1.49 -32.16
C ALA A 217 -23.91 2.31 -30.95
N LEU A 218 -25.02 3.04 -31.09
CA LEU A 218 -25.66 3.79 -30.03
C LEU A 218 -26.16 2.85 -28.92
N GLU A 219 -26.89 1.79 -29.28
CA GLU A 219 -27.38 0.77 -28.34
C GLU A 219 -26.22 0.12 -27.57
N LYS A 220 -25.13 -0.20 -28.26
CA LYS A 220 -23.92 -0.74 -27.62
C LYS A 220 -23.28 0.25 -26.65
N ALA A 221 -23.23 1.53 -26.99
CA ALA A 221 -22.66 2.57 -26.11
C ALA A 221 -23.53 2.79 -24.89
N ASP A 222 -24.87 2.74 -25.01
CA ASP A 222 -25.80 2.82 -23.91
C ASP A 222 -25.63 1.64 -22.92
N MET A 223 -25.57 0.41 -23.45
CA MET A 223 -25.28 -0.77 -22.63
C MET A 223 -23.90 -0.66 -21.91
N ALA A 224 -22.90 -0.10 -22.60
CA ALA A 224 -21.57 0.08 -22.01
C ALA A 224 -21.60 1.11 -20.88
N LEU A 225 -22.38 2.20 -21.00
CA LEU A 225 -22.57 3.18 -19.95
C LEU A 225 -23.22 2.56 -18.71
N GLU A 226 -24.30 1.78 -18.92
CA GLU A 226 -24.97 1.11 -17.79
C GLU A 226 -24.03 0.10 -17.08
N GLN A 227 -23.24 -0.66 -17.85
CA GLN A 227 -22.23 -1.56 -17.29
C GLN A 227 -21.13 -0.81 -16.53
N ALA A 228 -20.67 0.34 -17.05
CA ALA A 228 -19.68 1.18 -16.39
C ALA A 228 -20.23 1.71 -15.05
N ARG A 229 -21.49 2.17 -15.02
CA ARG A 229 -22.15 2.65 -13.80
C ARG A 229 -22.25 1.56 -12.75
N GLN A 230 -22.78 0.39 -13.13
CA GLN A 230 -22.87 -0.75 -12.21
C GLN A 230 -21.50 -1.25 -11.74
N GLY A 231 -20.48 -1.16 -12.61
CA GLY A 231 -19.10 -1.46 -12.29
C GLY A 231 -18.54 -0.50 -11.24
N SER A 232 -18.73 0.79 -11.43
CA SER A 232 -18.30 1.84 -10.52
C SER A 232 -18.96 1.72 -9.14
N GLU A 233 -20.29 1.50 -9.09
CA GLU A 233 -21.00 1.28 -7.83
C GLU A 233 -20.49 0.03 -7.07
N ARG A 234 -20.19 -1.05 -7.78
CA ARG A 234 -19.60 -2.26 -7.16
C ARG A 234 -18.19 -1.98 -6.62
N SER A 235 -17.38 -1.24 -7.38
CA SER A 235 -16.04 -0.85 -6.97
C SER A 235 -16.06 0.02 -5.72
N PHE A 236 -16.97 0.99 -5.64
CA PHE A 236 -17.18 1.80 -4.44
C PHE A 236 -17.50 0.93 -3.21
N ARG A 237 -18.54 0.08 -3.31
CA ARG A 237 -18.93 -0.80 -2.19
C ARG A 237 -17.79 -1.69 -1.75
N SER A 238 -17.03 -2.26 -2.69
CA SER A 238 -15.86 -3.09 -2.39
C SER A 238 -14.76 -2.31 -1.70
N ALA A 239 -14.46 -1.09 -2.15
CA ALA A 239 -13.46 -0.22 -1.54
C ALA A 239 -13.84 0.14 -0.09
N VAL A 240 -15.08 0.57 0.14
CA VAL A 240 -15.60 0.88 1.49
C VAL A 240 -15.54 -0.34 2.41
N GLN A 241 -16.00 -1.50 1.94
CA GLN A 241 -15.97 -2.75 2.72
C GLN A 241 -14.53 -3.15 3.06
N THR A 242 -13.59 -2.99 2.11
CA THR A 242 -12.18 -3.27 2.34
C THR A 242 -11.59 -2.37 3.40
N LEU A 243 -11.84 -1.06 3.34
CA LEU A 243 -11.37 -0.09 4.34
C LEU A 243 -11.92 -0.42 5.73
N GLN A 244 -13.22 -0.70 5.84
CA GLN A 244 -13.85 -1.07 7.12
C GLN A 244 -13.25 -2.35 7.70
N SER A 245 -13.06 -3.38 6.86
CA SER A 245 -12.46 -4.65 7.28
C SER A 245 -11.02 -4.49 7.74
N GLN A 246 -10.23 -3.70 7.04
CA GLN A 246 -8.83 -3.44 7.41
C GLN A 246 -8.72 -2.60 8.67
N LYS A 247 -9.60 -1.60 8.86
CA LYS A 247 -9.69 -0.85 10.11
C LYS A 247 -10.03 -1.75 11.30
N ALA A 248 -11.01 -2.64 11.14
CA ALA A 248 -11.33 -3.64 12.16
C ALA A 248 -10.14 -4.58 12.46
N SER A 249 -9.37 -4.95 11.43
CA SER A 249 -8.15 -5.73 11.61
C SER A 249 -7.09 -4.98 12.43
N ILE A 250 -6.90 -3.68 12.21
CA ILE A 250 -5.97 -2.86 13.00
C ILE A 250 -6.38 -2.89 14.47
N VAL A 251 -7.64 -2.62 14.79
CA VAL A 251 -8.14 -2.64 16.18
C VAL A 251 -7.90 -4.00 16.84
N LEU A 252 -8.12 -5.10 16.11
CA LEU A 252 -7.83 -6.45 16.60
C LEU A 252 -6.34 -6.62 16.91
N ARG A 253 -5.43 -6.17 16.00
CA ARG A 253 -3.98 -6.27 16.21
C ARG A 253 -3.49 -5.40 17.36
N GLU A 254 -4.11 -4.27 17.61
CA GLU A 254 -3.81 -3.42 18.77
C GLU A 254 -4.18 -4.14 20.08
N GLY A 255 -5.33 -4.77 20.13
CA GLY A 255 -5.70 -5.61 21.27
C GLY A 255 -4.75 -6.80 21.48
N GLU A 256 -4.27 -7.43 20.41
CA GLU A 256 -3.25 -8.49 20.48
C GLU A 256 -1.92 -7.95 21.06
N ILE A 257 -1.49 -6.76 20.66
CA ILE A 257 -0.26 -6.13 21.19
C ILE A 257 -0.40 -5.84 22.68
N GLU A 258 -1.51 -5.29 23.12
CA GLU A 258 -1.76 -5.03 24.53
C GLU A 258 -1.71 -6.32 25.37
N LEU A 259 -2.35 -7.38 24.86
CA LEU A 259 -2.29 -8.70 25.48
C LEU A 259 -0.84 -9.22 25.55
N GLN A 260 -0.10 -9.17 24.44
CA GLN A 260 1.28 -9.65 24.41
C GLN A 260 2.23 -8.83 25.29
N ARG A 261 2.01 -7.52 25.41
CA ARG A 261 2.75 -6.67 26.35
C ARG A 261 2.49 -7.07 27.81
N ALA A 262 1.25 -7.33 28.16
CA ALA A 262 0.90 -7.79 29.51
C ALA A 262 1.53 -9.16 29.83
N LEU A 263 1.48 -10.11 28.87
CA LEU A 263 2.11 -11.42 29.01
C LEU A 263 3.64 -11.34 29.10
N LEU A 264 4.26 -10.44 28.33
CA LEU A 264 5.69 -10.21 28.39
C LEU A 264 6.13 -9.63 29.74
N ALA A 265 5.38 -8.66 30.27
CA ALA A 265 5.65 -8.09 31.58
C ALA A 265 5.49 -9.13 32.72
N ASP A 266 4.52 -10.05 32.62
CA ASP A 266 4.39 -11.17 33.55
C ASP A 266 5.55 -12.16 33.41
N ALA A 267 5.92 -12.55 32.20
CA ALA A 267 7.04 -13.44 31.94
C ALA A 267 8.36 -12.85 32.46
N GLU A 268 8.60 -11.55 32.27
CA GLU A 268 9.78 -10.85 32.79
C GLU A 268 9.84 -10.91 34.33
N ARG A 269 8.71 -10.66 35.00
CA ARG A 269 8.60 -10.74 36.46
C ARG A 269 8.91 -12.14 36.96
N ARG A 270 8.32 -13.18 36.32
CA ARG A 270 8.53 -14.58 36.69
C ARG A 270 9.96 -15.04 36.42
N TYR A 271 10.59 -14.57 35.34
CA TYR A 271 12.01 -14.82 35.06
C TYR A 271 12.91 -14.21 36.12
N ARG A 272 12.68 -12.94 36.50
CA ARG A 272 13.44 -12.28 37.62
C ARG A 272 13.29 -12.98 38.93
N GLN A 273 12.17 -13.67 39.16
CA GLN A 273 11.91 -14.47 40.35
C GLN A 273 12.49 -15.90 40.24
N GLY A 274 13.08 -16.27 39.13
CA GLY A 274 13.60 -17.62 38.90
C GLY A 274 12.51 -18.68 38.69
N VAL A 275 11.26 -18.31 38.42
CA VAL A 275 10.11 -19.21 38.25
C VAL A 275 10.08 -19.84 36.86
N ILE A 276 10.55 -19.11 35.85
CA ILE A 276 10.66 -19.59 34.47
C ILE A 276 12.07 -19.49 33.96
N ALA A 277 12.43 -20.34 32.98
CA ALA A 277 13.72 -20.29 32.32
C ALA A 277 13.83 -19.06 31.39
N ARG A 278 15.05 -18.67 31.06
CA ARG A 278 15.35 -17.57 30.13
C ARG A 278 14.71 -17.82 28.77
N GLY A 279 14.78 -19.03 28.24
CA GLY A 279 14.17 -19.40 26.95
C GLY A 279 12.65 -19.20 26.91
N ASP A 280 11.92 -19.34 28.03
CA ASP A 280 10.50 -19.04 28.09
C ASP A 280 10.22 -17.54 27.98
N TRP A 281 11.03 -16.72 28.64
CA TRP A 281 10.95 -15.26 28.51
C TRP A 281 11.31 -14.79 27.10
N ASP A 282 12.37 -15.36 26.49
CA ASP A 282 12.79 -15.07 25.12
C ASP A 282 11.67 -15.41 24.11
N ARG A 283 11.03 -16.56 24.27
CA ARG A 283 9.87 -16.93 23.44
C ARG A 283 8.72 -15.93 23.57
N GLN A 284 8.48 -15.41 24.75
CA GLN A 284 7.44 -14.39 24.95
C GLN A 284 7.81 -13.03 24.33
N GLN A 285 9.10 -12.65 24.32
CA GLN A 285 9.57 -11.48 23.57
C GLN A 285 9.34 -11.64 22.07
N VAL A 286 9.70 -12.78 21.50
CA VAL A 286 9.48 -13.07 20.07
C VAL A 286 7.98 -12.98 19.72
N ARG A 287 7.08 -13.50 20.56
CA ARG A 287 5.63 -13.39 20.37
C ARG A 287 5.17 -11.93 20.39
N SER A 288 5.68 -11.12 21.31
CA SER A 288 5.36 -9.69 21.37
C SER A 288 5.79 -8.95 20.09
N TRP A 289 7.00 -9.21 19.59
CA TRP A 289 7.48 -8.62 18.33
C TRP A 289 6.72 -9.15 17.10
N THR A 290 6.32 -10.42 17.10
CA THR A 290 5.48 -10.98 16.04
C THR A 290 4.11 -10.29 15.97
N ALA A 291 3.51 -9.94 17.12
CA ALA A 291 2.29 -9.15 17.15
C ALA A 291 2.51 -7.70 16.64
N GLU A 292 3.65 -7.08 16.99
CA GLU A 292 4.06 -5.77 16.45
C GLU A 292 4.18 -5.81 14.92
N LYS A 293 4.87 -6.83 14.37
CA LYS A 293 4.96 -7.05 12.92
C LYS A 293 3.59 -7.19 12.27
N ALA A 294 2.70 -7.98 12.86
CA ALA A 294 1.34 -8.17 12.31
C ALA A 294 0.55 -6.86 12.29
N ARG A 295 0.71 -5.98 13.29
CA ARG A 295 0.12 -4.64 13.29
C ARG A 295 0.68 -3.78 12.16
N LEU A 296 2.00 -3.73 11.97
CA LEU A 296 2.65 -2.98 10.90
C LEU A 296 2.11 -3.41 9.52
N GLN A 297 1.96 -4.72 9.29
CA GLN A 297 1.41 -5.24 8.05
C GLN A 297 -0.07 -4.86 7.85
N ALA A 298 -0.88 -4.85 8.91
CA ALA A 298 -2.27 -4.41 8.86
C ALA A 298 -2.37 -2.92 8.53
N LEU A 299 -1.54 -2.07 9.16
CA LEU A 299 -1.45 -0.64 8.89
C LEU A 299 -1.06 -0.36 7.42
N ARG A 300 -0.03 -1.04 6.93
CA ARG A 300 0.39 -0.95 5.51
C ARG A 300 -0.77 -1.27 4.56
N SER A 301 -1.48 -2.36 4.83
CA SER A 301 -2.61 -2.78 3.99
C SER A 301 -3.74 -1.74 3.99
N TYR A 302 -4.06 -1.18 5.15
CA TYR A 302 -5.06 -0.13 5.29
C TYR A 302 -4.67 1.14 4.50
N LEU A 303 -3.43 1.60 4.65
CA LEU A 303 -2.94 2.78 3.95
C LEU A 303 -2.98 2.63 2.44
N ARG A 304 -2.53 1.50 1.90
CA ARG A 304 -2.63 1.22 0.45
C ARG A 304 -4.08 1.28 -0.06
N SER A 305 -5.02 0.73 0.71
CA SER A 305 -6.42 0.78 0.33
C SER A 305 -7.01 2.19 0.46
N LEU A 306 -6.58 2.95 1.45
CA LEU A 306 -6.96 4.34 1.64
C LEU A 306 -6.44 5.23 0.49
N GLU A 307 -5.18 5.09 0.11
CA GLU A 307 -4.62 5.80 -1.05
C GLU A 307 -5.37 5.48 -2.33
N SER A 308 -5.62 4.18 -2.59
CA SER A 308 -6.38 3.75 -3.75
C SER A 308 -7.78 4.35 -3.77
N TYR A 309 -8.43 4.42 -2.61
CA TYR A 309 -9.73 5.04 -2.43
C TYR A 309 -9.67 6.55 -2.74
N LEU A 310 -8.72 7.29 -2.14
CA LEU A 310 -8.55 8.72 -2.35
C LEU A 310 -8.27 9.06 -3.83
N VAL A 311 -7.37 8.33 -4.48
CA VAL A 311 -7.09 8.52 -5.90
C VAL A 311 -8.33 8.25 -6.77
N SER A 312 -9.15 7.27 -6.41
CA SER A 312 -10.39 6.94 -7.13
C SER A 312 -11.45 8.04 -6.98
N THR A 313 -11.52 8.72 -5.83
CA THR A 313 -12.37 9.90 -5.63
C THR A 313 -11.80 11.18 -6.25
N GLY A 314 -10.59 11.12 -6.82
CA GLY A 314 -9.92 12.26 -7.43
C GLY A 314 -9.21 13.16 -6.44
N ALA A 315 -9.13 12.76 -5.17
CA ALA A 315 -8.33 13.46 -4.18
C ALA A 315 -6.83 13.19 -4.41
N ASP A 316 -5.99 14.19 -4.13
CA ASP A 316 -4.55 14.01 -4.10
C ASP A 316 -4.15 13.38 -2.76
N PRO A 317 -3.56 12.17 -2.73
CA PRO A 317 -3.12 11.54 -1.49
C PRO A 317 -2.12 12.38 -0.69
N MET A 318 -1.31 13.21 -1.36
CA MET A 318 -0.34 14.08 -0.71
C MET A 318 -1.00 15.24 0.06
N GLU A 319 -2.21 15.63 -0.32
CA GLU A 319 -2.98 16.70 0.32
C GLU A 319 -4.09 16.16 1.24
N ALA A 320 -4.62 14.98 0.93
CA ALA A 320 -5.78 14.41 1.60
C ALA A 320 -5.43 13.53 2.82
N LEU A 321 -4.20 13.05 2.91
CA LEU A 321 -3.71 12.33 4.09
C LEU A 321 -3.19 13.36 5.11
N PRO A 322 -3.65 13.29 6.37
CA PRO A 322 -3.18 14.19 7.42
C PRO A 322 -1.75 13.90 7.88
#